data_38c29686caa04a9b26f8e55aad768483
#
_entry.id   38c29686caa04a9b26f8e55aad768483
#
_cell.length_a   1.000
_cell.length_b   1.000
_cell.length_c   1.000
_cell.angle_alpha   90.00
_cell.angle_beta   90.00
_cell.angle_gamma   90.00
#
_symmetry.space_group_name_H-M   'P 1'
#
loop_
_entity.id
_entity.type
_entity.pdbx_description
1 polymer ?
#
loop_
_entity_poly.entity_id
_entity_poly.type
_entity_poly.pdbx_seq_one_letter_code
_entity_poly.pdbx_strand_id
1 'polypeptide(L)'
;MLKKYFTRERLFSLIFVLIALHPFYELDYLFTDSLPFRLTTLVNFVIYPLLVFGVFLLCEKDKKRVVIISCIYAVLLLVYFIFHCKVGFYIQDHIHLTNLYYFTVYDEVFYIATLLIPLCFVYAYRFCDLKERIIENITVCMSFLVSLPIVVSNLLKIGRTTYGTEMAGNIIDWFSMPFDATKHHPRNYATNFYFKGNTIGILLTMVLPMMYYFFLKEDDKKKKVLIGFLIITDSLAMMILGTRVAAYCALLIPVTVLIIHIFTRIIKAGTFNKWFAAFCVLLILMNAGIIPYCPAYQNQQFDAADYSTLKMDDSIREGYRKGIEEGAEGFEPFSPAWVDYYVYMFEQYKFLMGVTQSVYYEYWYDYHVDPKFWVDLIFDYELEDRANARQVEKIFYNYKWQYLTTPQKLTGLTYSLFMWGGINIEQDFLLQAYSFGYLGFPLIMGPWICLLLYVVYKFLISVKYKKWTMFNIVTLMSLSLGIVTSYLSGHGLDQFTTNMFMTLLCAYLIQNTKKDSYE
;
A
#
# COMPACT_ATOMS: atom_id res chain seq x y z
N MET A 1 -9.60 36.80 -20.62
CA MET A 1 -9.37 35.65 -21.51
C MET A 1 -9.34 34.30 -20.78
N LEU A 2 -8.66 34.17 -19.66
CA LEU A 2 -8.56 32.90 -18.90
C LEU A 2 -9.91 32.32 -18.43
N LYS A 3 -10.89 33.11 -17.98
CA LYS A 3 -12.23 32.63 -17.57
C LYS A 3 -13.03 31.90 -18.67
N LYS A 4 -12.71 32.10 -19.94
CA LYS A 4 -13.40 31.43 -21.06
C LYS A 4 -12.91 29.99 -21.26
N TYR A 5 -11.65 29.71 -20.87
CA TYR A 5 -11.03 28.39 -21.03
C TYR A 5 -11.08 27.53 -19.78
N PHE A 6 -11.09 28.13 -18.59
CA PHE A 6 -11.18 27.43 -17.29
C PHE A 6 -12.61 27.50 -16.73
N THR A 7 -13.49 26.64 -17.27
CA THR A 7 -14.82 26.43 -16.66
C THR A 7 -14.71 25.34 -15.58
N ARG A 8 -15.61 25.40 -14.59
CA ARG A 8 -15.72 24.38 -13.55
C ARG A 8 -15.77 22.96 -14.13
N GLU A 9 -16.58 22.75 -15.15
CA GLU A 9 -16.78 21.45 -15.80
C GLU A 9 -15.49 20.90 -16.43
N ARG A 10 -14.76 21.74 -17.17
CA ARG A 10 -13.48 21.36 -17.78
C ARG A 10 -12.44 21.00 -16.73
N LEU A 11 -12.42 21.74 -15.63
CA LEU A 11 -11.47 21.49 -14.55
C LEU A 11 -11.72 20.12 -13.90
N PHE A 12 -12.99 19.80 -13.59
CA PHE A 12 -13.34 18.48 -13.07
C PHE A 12 -13.14 17.35 -14.08
N SER A 13 -13.45 17.57 -15.36
CA SER A 13 -13.16 16.60 -16.42
C SER A 13 -11.67 16.29 -16.49
N LEU A 14 -10.81 17.30 -16.40
CA LEU A 14 -9.36 17.11 -16.38
C LEU A 14 -8.91 16.33 -15.14
N ILE A 15 -9.43 16.65 -13.95
CA ILE A 15 -9.15 15.90 -12.72
C ILE A 15 -9.51 14.42 -12.89
N PHE A 16 -10.69 14.10 -13.41
CA PHE A 16 -11.14 12.72 -13.57
C PHE A 16 -10.31 11.94 -14.61
N VAL A 17 -9.93 12.59 -15.71
CA VAL A 17 -9.04 12.00 -16.73
C VAL A 17 -7.67 11.71 -16.13
N LEU A 18 -7.09 12.66 -15.39
CA LEU A 18 -5.78 12.47 -14.77
C LEU A 18 -5.79 11.35 -13.72
N ILE A 19 -6.88 11.21 -12.95
CA ILE A 19 -7.02 10.11 -11.98
C ILE A 19 -7.15 8.77 -12.72
N ALA A 20 -7.99 8.70 -13.74
CA ALA A 20 -8.18 7.47 -14.52
C ALA A 20 -6.87 6.99 -15.19
N LEU A 21 -6.03 7.93 -15.64
CA LEU A 21 -4.75 7.65 -16.28
C LEU A 21 -3.58 7.52 -15.28
N HIS A 22 -3.82 7.72 -13.98
CA HIS A 22 -2.73 7.77 -13.00
C HIS A 22 -1.84 6.52 -13.02
N PRO A 23 -2.37 5.28 -13.10
CA PRO A 23 -1.52 4.10 -13.19
C PRO A 23 -0.57 4.12 -14.41
N PHE A 24 -0.98 4.74 -15.52
CA PHE A 24 -0.13 4.88 -16.69
C PHE A 24 1.06 5.82 -16.47
N TYR A 25 0.88 6.90 -15.71
CA TYR A 25 2.00 7.82 -15.42
C TYR A 25 3.09 7.16 -14.59
N GLU A 26 2.76 6.20 -13.74
CA GLU A 26 3.76 5.48 -12.92
C GLU A 26 4.73 4.65 -13.76
N LEU A 27 4.42 4.38 -15.03
CA LEU A 27 5.32 3.71 -15.96
C LEU A 27 6.48 4.60 -16.43
N ASP A 28 6.49 5.89 -16.08
CA ASP A 28 7.55 6.83 -16.46
C ASP A 28 8.93 6.45 -15.88
N TYR A 29 8.97 5.63 -14.83
CA TYR A 29 10.22 5.11 -14.27
C TYR A 29 11.01 4.25 -15.27
N LEU A 30 10.34 3.69 -16.28
CA LEU A 30 11.00 2.92 -17.36
C LEU A 30 11.85 3.82 -18.25
N PHE A 31 11.65 5.14 -18.20
CA PHE A 31 12.30 6.13 -19.04
C PHE A 31 13.12 7.15 -18.22
N THR A 32 13.46 6.82 -16.96
CA THR A 32 14.16 7.76 -16.05
C THR A 32 15.48 8.26 -16.61
N ASP A 33 16.21 7.42 -17.33
CA ASP A 33 17.50 7.79 -17.93
C ASP A 33 17.36 8.74 -19.14
N SER A 34 16.15 8.85 -19.69
CA SER A 34 15.86 9.64 -20.89
C SER A 34 15.15 10.97 -20.60
N LEU A 35 14.61 11.15 -19.39
CA LEU A 35 13.81 12.30 -18.99
C LEU A 35 14.54 13.12 -17.93
N PRO A 36 14.53 14.47 -18.02
CA PRO A 36 15.14 15.33 -17.00
C PRO A 36 14.41 15.29 -15.65
N PHE A 37 13.17 14.83 -15.63
CA PHE A 37 12.35 14.62 -14.44
C PHE A 37 11.21 13.62 -14.76
N ARG A 38 10.68 12.98 -13.72
CA ARG A 38 9.56 12.05 -13.87
C ARG A 38 8.25 12.81 -14.10
N LEU A 39 7.47 12.37 -15.11
CA LEU A 39 6.14 12.92 -15.38
C LEU A 39 5.20 12.76 -14.17
N THR A 40 5.30 11.62 -13.49
CA THR A 40 4.57 11.36 -12.24
C THR A 40 4.83 12.42 -11.20
N THR A 41 6.08 12.83 -10.99
CA THR A 41 6.45 13.88 -10.04
C THR A 41 5.80 15.22 -10.41
N LEU A 42 5.82 15.58 -11.71
CA LEU A 42 5.17 16.80 -12.19
C LEU A 42 3.65 16.78 -11.95
N VAL A 43 2.99 15.65 -12.28
CA VAL A 43 1.55 15.51 -12.08
C VAL A 43 1.19 15.60 -10.61
N ASN A 44 1.88 14.85 -9.76
CA ASN A 44 1.54 14.71 -8.34
C ASN A 44 1.79 15.98 -7.54
N PHE A 45 2.92 16.65 -7.75
CA PHE A 45 3.36 17.76 -6.89
C PHE A 45 3.20 19.15 -7.50
N VAL A 46 2.85 19.22 -8.79
CA VAL A 46 2.59 20.52 -9.45
C VAL A 46 1.17 20.56 -10.00
N ILE A 47 0.80 19.64 -10.88
CA ILE A 47 -0.49 19.72 -11.58
C ILE A 47 -1.65 19.51 -10.61
N TYR A 48 -1.62 18.49 -9.75
CA TYR A 48 -2.69 18.24 -8.79
C TYR A 48 -2.93 19.41 -7.81
N PRO A 49 -1.92 19.97 -7.14
CA PRO A 49 -2.10 21.17 -6.32
C PRO A 49 -2.66 22.37 -7.09
N LEU A 50 -2.20 22.61 -8.33
CA LEU A 50 -2.74 23.68 -9.17
C LEU A 50 -4.20 23.46 -9.54
N LEU A 51 -4.63 22.23 -9.79
CA LEU A 51 -6.03 21.90 -10.06
C LEU A 51 -6.91 22.14 -8.84
N VAL A 52 -6.48 21.71 -7.64
CA VAL A 52 -7.20 21.99 -6.39
C VAL A 52 -7.28 23.50 -6.13
N PHE A 53 -6.19 24.22 -6.35
CA PHE A 53 -6.17 25.69 -6.24
C PHE A 53 -7.11 26.35 -7.25
N GLY A 54 -7.17 25.84 -8.49
CA GLY A 54 -8.13 26.28 -9.51
C GLY A 54 -9.58 26.09 -9.07
N VAL A 55 -9.92 24.94 -8.48
CA VAL A 55 -11.25 24.69 -7.90
C VAL A 55 -11.54 25.68 -6.76
N PHE A 56 -10.59 25.92 -5.87
CA PHE A 56 -10.72 26.90 -4.79
C PHE A 56 -11.04 28.30 -5.33
N LEU A 57 -10.28 28.76 -6.33
CA LEU A 57 -10.47 30.09 -6.92
C LEU A 57 -11.84 30.26 -7.60
N LEU A 58 -12.31 29.22 -8.29
CA LEU A 58 -13.56 29.29 -9.08
C LEU A 58 -14.81 29.02 -8.25
N CYS A 59 -14.74 28.11 -7.28
CA CYS A 59 -15.93 27.55 -6.65
C CYS A 59 -16.12 27.98 -5.19
N GLU A 60 -15.03 28.32 -4.46
CA GLU A 60 -15.16 28.68 -3.05
C GLU A 60 -15.73 30.07 -2.85
N LYS A 61 -16.79 30.16 -2.06
CA LYS A 61 -17.43 31.44 -1.69
C LYS A 61 -16.79 32.07 -0.46
N ASP A 62 -16.47 31.25 0.54
CA ASP A 62 -15.85 31.71 1.80
C ASP A 62 -14.33 31.53 1.79
N LYS A 63 -13.67 32.17 0.83
CA LYS A 63 -12.23 32.05 0.62
C LYS A 63 -11.41 32.43 1.85
N LYS A 64 -11.84 33.50 2.56
CA LYS A 64 -11.13 33.99 3.74
C LYS A 64 -11.04 32.94 4.84
N ARG A 65 -12.14 32.26 5.14
CA ARG A 65 -12.18 31.21 6.16
C ARG A 65 -11.29 30.02 5.78
N VAL A 66 -11.38 29.56 4.52
CA VAL A 66 -10.55 28.45 4.04
C VAL A 66 -9.07 28.80 4.11
N VAL A 67 -8.69 30.00 3.66
CA VAL A 67 -7.29 30.47 3.74
C VAL A 67 -6.80 30.51 5.19
N ILE A 68 -7.60 31.08 6.12
CA ILE A 68 -7.21 31.15 7.54
C ILE A 68 -6.97 29.76 8.12
N ILE A 69 -7.89 28.80 7.90
CA ILE A 69 -7.75 27.43 8.40
C ILE A 69 -6.52 26.75 7.79
N SER A 70 -6.33 26.90 6.48
CA SER A 70 -5.17 26.33 5.79
C SER A 70 -3.86 26.94 6.27
N CYS A 71 -3.80 28.25 6.52
CA CYS A 71 -2.62 28.91 7.08
C CYS A 71 -2.30 28.43 8.49
N ILE A 72 -3.31 28.28 9.35
CA ILE A 72 -3.11 27.74 10.71
C ILE A 72 -2.53 26.32 10.63
N TYR A 73 -3.11 25.44 9.80
CA TYR A 73 -2.61 24.09 9.62
C TYR A 73 -1.18 24.08 9.04
N ALA A 74 -0.90 24.91 8.04
CA ALA A 74 0.42 25.01 7.44
C ALA A 74 1.48 25.48 8.44
N VAL A 75 1.14 26.44 9.34
CA VAL A 75 2.05 26.89 10.40
C VAL A 75 2.33 25.77 11.39
N LEU A 76 1.30 25.03 11.83
CA LEU A 76 1.49 23.87 12.72
C LEU A 76 2.37 22.80 12.08
N LEU A 77 2.12 22.49 10.81
CA LEU A 77 2.92 21.52 10.06
C LEU A 77 4.37 22.00 9.89
N LEU A 78 4.59 23.28 9.61
CA LEU A 78 5.92 23.86 9.46
C LEU A 78 6.71 23.80 10.78
N VAL A 79 6.09 24.17 11.90
CA VAL A 79 6.71 24.09 13.22
C VAL A 79 7.10 22.65 13.53
N TYR A 80 6.18 21.71 13.36
CA TYR A 80 6.48 20.30 13.52
C TYR A 80 7.65 19.88 12.62
N PHE A 81 7.61 20.22 11.34
CA PHE A 81 8.60 19.81 10.34
C PHE A 81 10.02 20.31 10.67
N ILE A 82 10.16 21.52 11.22
CA ILE A 82 11.46 22.04 11.67
C ILE A 82 12.05 21.16 12.79
N PHE A 83 11.24 20.73 13.76
CA PHE A 83 11.71 19.84 14.81
C PHE A 83 11.98 18.43 14.27
N HIS A 84 11.15 17.94 13.39
CA HIS A 84 11.33 16.65 12.71
C HIS A 84 12.66 16.59 11.94
N CYS A 85 12.99 17.62 11.15
CA CYS A 85 14.27 17.69 10.45
C CYS A 85 15.47 17.76 11.41
N LYS A 86 15.35 18.48 12.54
CA LYS A 86 16.43 18.49 13.55
C LYS A 86 16.71 17.10 14.13
N VAL A 87 15.65 16.33 14.37
CA VAL A 87 15.79 14.94 14.84
C VAL A 87 16.35 14.05 13.73
N GLY A 88 15.95 14.24 12.47
CA GLY A 88 16.51 13.50 11.34
C GLY A 88 18.02 13.66 11.20
N PHE A 89 18.51 14.89 11.26
CA PHE A 89 19.97 15.15 11.27
C PHE A 89 20.66 14.55 12.50
N TYR A 90 20.04 14.64 13.68
CA TYR A 90 20.59 14.02 14.88
C TYR A 90 20.73 12.49 14.73
N ILE A 91 19.71 11.81 14.23
CA ILE A 91 19.72 10.36 14.03
C ILE A 91 20.81 9.96 13.03
N GLN A 92 20.97 10.73 11.94
CA GLN A 92 22.00 10.47 10.94
C GLN A 92 23.42 10.47 11.53
N ASP A 93 23.70 11.34 12.49
CA ASP A 93 25.03 11.49 13.10
C ASP A 93 25.31 10.43 14.19
N HIS A 94 24.33 9.57 14.51
CA HIS A 94 24.46 8.55 15.55
C HIS A 94 24.29 7.14 14.97
N ILE A 95 25.42 6.45 14.79
CA ILE A 95 25.49 5.18 14.06
C ILE A 95 24.55 4.07 14.58
N HIS A 96 24.32 4.02 15.89
CA HIS A 96 23.39 3.07 16.51
C HIS A 96 21.91 3.41 16.27
N LEU A 97 21.61 4.59 15.74
CA LEU A 97 20.25 5.02 15.40
C LEU A 97 19.99 4.96 13.88
N THR A 98 21.02 5.17 13.07
CA THR A 98 20.92 5.18 11.61
C THR A 98 21.01 3.76 11.03
N ASN A 99 20.63 3.62 9.77
CA ASN A 99 20.87 2.45 8.94
C ASN A 99 21.86 2.73 7.79
N LEU A 100 22.76 3.67 7.95
CA LEU A 100 23.78 4.11 6.98
C LEU A 100 23.26 5.00 5.84
N TYR A 101 22.01 5.42 5.84
CA TYR A 101 21.46 6.32 4.83
C TYR A 101 21.45 7.77 5.31
N TYR A 102 21.48 8.69 4.36
CA TYR A 102 21.47 10.10 4.66
C TYR A 102 20.05 10.64 4.79
N PHE A 103 19.83 11.45 5.81
CA PHE A 103 18.59 12.20 5.96
C PHE A 103 18.46 13.23 4.83
N THR A 104 17.32 13.24 4.14
CA THR A 104 17.02 14.21 3.10
C THR A 104 15.72 14.94 3.39
N VAL A 105 15.81 16.26 3.52
CA VAL A 105 14.63 17.12 3.70
C VAL A 105 13.65 17.00 2.53
N TYR A 106 14.19 16.78 1.34
CA TYR A 106 13.42 16.62 0.12
C TYR A 106 12.48 15.41 0.20
N ASP A 107 12.98 14.24 0.55
CA ASP A 107 12.19 13.02 0.65
C ASP A 107 11.11 13.11 1.73
N GLU A 108 11.41 13.77 2.87
CA GLU A 108 10.43 14.02 3.92
C GLU A 108 9.28 14.91 3.43
N VAL A 109 9.59 16.00 2.70
CA VAL A 109 8.57 16.88 2.12
C VAL A 109 7.71 16.13 1.13
N PHE A 110 8.33 15.34 0.23
CA PHE A 110 7.58 14.56 -0.76
C PHE A 110 6.72 13.50 -0.11
N TYR A 111 7.21 12.83 0.92
CA TYR A 111 6.44 11.83 1.65
C TYR A 111 5.20 12.44 2.33
N ILE A 112 5.38 13.53 3.07
CA ILE A 112 4.26 14.26 3.71
C ILE A 112 3.27 14.77 2.64
N ALA A 113 3.77 15.32 1.54
CA ALA A 113 2.93 15.82 0.45
C ALA A 113 2.13 14.68 -0.22
N THR A 114 2.71 13.49 -0.37
CA THR A 114 2.03 12.30 -0.90
C THR A 114 0.83 11.89 -0.04
N LEU A 115 0.93 12.07 1.27
CA LEU A 115 -0.17 11.79 2.20
C LEU A 115 -1.24 12.90 2.22
N LEU A 116 -0.87 14.16 2.05
CA LEU A 116 -1.77 15.30 2.25
C LEU A 116 -2.44 15.81 0.97
N ILE A 117 -1.75 15.79 -0.17
CA ILE A 117 -2.31 16.30 -1.44
C ILE A 117 -3.61 15.57 -1.85
N PRO A 118 -3.70 14.22 -1.79
CA PRO A 118 -4.94 13.52 -2.11
C PRO A 118 -6.13 13.95 -1.24
N LEU A 119 -5.91 14.27 0.03
CA LEU A 119 -6.97 14.77 0.92
C LEU A 119 -7.54 16.11 0.45
N CYS A 120 -6.73 16.96 -0.20
CA CYS A 120 -7.22 18.23 -0.76
C CYS A 120 -8.25 18.00 -1.88
N PHE A 121 -8.25 16.84 -2.53
CA PHE A 121 -9.26 16.49 -3.53
C PHE A 121 -10.63 16.20 -2.92
N VAL A 122 -10.70 15.69 -1.69
CA VAL A 122 -11.98 15.54 -0.97
C VAL A 122 -12.66 16.91 -0.80
N TYR A 123 -11.86 17.95 -0.48
CA TYR A 123 -12.34 19.32 -0.48
C TYR A 123 -12.82 19.79 -1.87
N ALA A 124 -12.03 19.50 -2.91
CA ALA A 124 -12.39 19.91 -4.27
C ALA A 124 -13.69 19.22 -4.75
N TYR A 125 -13.84 17.92 -4.51
CA TYR A 125 -15.01 17.16 -4.93
C TYR A 125 -16.33 17.66 -4.34
N ARG A 126 -16.34 18.36 -3.20
CA ARG A 126 -17.57 18.94 -2.64
C ARG A 126 -18.26 19.92 -3.60
N PHE A 127 -17.55 20.43 -4.59
CA PHE A 127 -18.07 21.33 -5.62
C PHE A 127 -18.48 20.61 -6.92
N CYS A 128 -18.39 19.29 -6.98
CA CYS A 128 -18.78 18.48 -8.12
C CYS A 128 -19.88 17.51 -7.72
N ASP A 129 -20.83 17.29 -8.61
CA ASP A 129 -21.82 16.20 -8.46
C ASP A 129 -21.17 14.90 -8.94
N LEU A 130 -20.73 14.07 -8.00
CA LEU A 130 -20.09 12.78 -8.27
C LEU A 130 -21.14 11.73 -8.64
N LYS A 131 -21.42 11.61 -9.92
CA LYS A 131 -22.33 10.58 -10.45
C LYS A 131 -21.63 9.23 -10.53
N GLU A 132 -22.40 8.16 -10.33
CA GLU A 132 -21.97 6.77 -10.46
C GLU A 132 -21.22 6.51 -11.78
N ARG A 133 -21.69 7.08 -12.90
CA ARG A 133 -21.07 6.95 -14.20
C ARG A 133 -19.62 7.49 -14.27
N ILE A 134 -19.30 8.51 -13.48
CA ILE A 134 -17.92 9.05 -13.42
C ILE A 134 -17.01 8.00 -12.78
N ILE A 135 -17.46 7.41 -11.67
CA ILE A 135 -16.71 6.37 -10.97
C ILE A 135 -16.58 5.13 -11.85
N GLU A 136 -17.64 4.74 -12.54
CA GLU A 136 -17.63 3.64 -13.51
C GLU A 136 -16.54 3.84 -14.57
N ASN A 137 -16.52 5.01 -15.24
CA ASN A 137 -15.55 5.29 -16.29
C ASN A 137 -14.10 5.25 -15.77
N ILE A 138 -13.85 5.82 -14.59
CA ILE A 138 -12.52 5.80 -13.95
C ILE A 138 -12.12 4.37 -13.61
N THR A 139 -13.02 3.60 -12.99
CA THR A 139 -12.76 2.22 -12.57
C THR A 139 -12.48 1.31 -13.76
N VAL A 140 -13.30 1.39 -14.81
CA VAL A 140 -13.10 0.60 -16.05
C VAL A 140 -11.79 0.98 -16.75
N CYS A 141 -11.45 2.28 -16.80
CA CYS A 141 -10.19 2.74 -17.36
C CYS A 141 -8.98 2.22 -16.57
N MET A 142 -9.02 2.31 -15.23
CA MET A 142 -7.95 1.79 -14.37
C MET A 142 -7.80 0.26 -14.51
N SER A 143 -8.91 -0.49 -14.49
CA SER A 143 -8.91 -1.93 -14.73
C SER A 143 -8.21 -2.26 -16.06
N PHE A 144 -8.63 -1.62 -17.16
CA PHE A 144 -8.04 -1.84 -18.48
C PHE A 144 -6.54 -1.52 -18.52
N LEU A 145 -6.13 -0.36 -17.99
CA LEU A 145 -4.74 0.11 -18.04
C LEU A 145 -3.80 -0.71 -17.15
N VAL A 146 -4.32 -1.37 -16.11
CA VAL A 146 -3.51 -2.12 -15.15
C VAL A 146 -3.52 -3.60 -15.47
N SER A 147 -4.71 -4.22 -15.51
CA SER A 147 -4.78 -5.68 -15.56
C SER A 147 -4.41 -6.25 -16.92
N LEU A 148 -4.84 -5.61 -18.01
CA LEU A 148 -4.56 -6.11 -19.35
C LEU A 148 -3.05 -6.14 -19.67
N PRO A 149 -2.27 -5.08 -19.43
CA PRO A 149 -0.82 -5.12 -19.64
C PRO A 149 -0.13 -6.20 -18.80
N ILE A 150 -0.54 -6.40 -17.54
CA ILE A 150 0.05 -7.44 -16.67
C ILE A 150 -0.22 -8.84 -17.27
N VAL A 151 -1.46 -9.13 -17.66
CA VAL A 151 -1.82 -10.44 -18.23
C VAL A 151 -1.12 -10.67 -19.57
N VAL A 152 -1.13 -9.68 -20.46
CA VAL A 152 -0.50 -9.79 -21.78
C VAL A 152 1.01 -9.97 -21.66
N SER A 153 1.68 -9.20 -20.82
CA SER A 153 3.12 -9.33 -20.63
C SER A 153 3.52 -10.67 -20.04
N ASN A 154 2.72 -11.18 -19.09
CA ASN A 154 2.94 -12.49 -18.52
C ASN A 154 2.82 -13.57 -19.60
N LEU A 155 1.75 -13.57 -20.40
CA LEU A 155 1.55 -14.53 -21.48
C LEU A 155 2.68 -14.51 -22.52
N LEU A 156 3.19 -13.32 -22.86
CA LEU A 156 4.27 -13.12 -23.82
C LEU A 156 5.66 -13.32 -23.20
N LYS A 157 5.78 -13.55 -21.89
CA LYS A 157 7.05 -13.65 -21.15
C LYS A 157 7.94 -12.41 -21.35
N ILE A 158 7.32 -11.23 -21.38
CA ILE A 158 8.01 -9.94 -21.51
C ILE A 158 7.77 -9.11 -20.24
N GLY A 159 8.71 -8.24 -19.91
CA GLY A 159 8.64 -7.36 -18.74
C GLY A 159 9.54 -7.83 -17.60
N ARG A 160 9.36 -7.22 -16.44
CA ARG A 160 10.13 -7.54 -15.22
C ARG A 160 9.28 -8.41 -14.29
N THR A 161 9.94 -9.23 -13.48
CA THR A 161 9.27 -9.86 -12.36
C THR A 161 8.96 -8.83 -11.28
N THR A 162 7.99 -9.11 -10.43
CA THR A 162 7.66 -8.29 -9.25
C THR A 162 8.86 -8.08 -8.31
N TYR A 163 9.84 -8.97 -8.37
CA TYR A 163 11.03 -8.97 -7.50
C TYR A 163 12.30 -8.55 -8.22
N GLY A 164 12.21 -8.01 -9.45
CA GLY A 164 13.35 -7.48 -10.19
C GLY A 164 14.25 -8.51 -10.85
N THR A 165 13.91 -9.81 -10.83
CA THR A 165 14.64 -10.90 -11.49
C THR A 165 14.12 -11.17 -12.90
N GLU A 166 14.82 -12.00 -13.68
CA GLU A 166 14.33 -12.44 -14.97
C GLU A 166 13.11 -13.34 -14.83
N MET A 167 12.19 -13.23 -15.77
CA MET A 167 10.97 -14.01 -15.77
C MET A 167 11.23 -15.43 -16.29
N ALA A 168 11.08 -16.44 -15.43
CA ALA A 168 11.34 -17.84 -15.76
C ALA A 168 10.13 -18.55 -16.40
N GLY A 169 8.90 -18.12 -16.07
CA GLY A 169 7.70 -18.76 -16.59
C GLY A 169 6.47 -17.86 -16.55
N ASN A 170 5.40 -18.25 -17.23
CA ASN A 170 4.12 -17.55 -17.26
C ASN A 170 3.01 -18.39 -16.63
N ILE A 171 1.78 -17.88 -16.64
CA ILE A 171 0.60 -18.56 -16.08
C ILE A 171 0.36 -19.93 -16.70
N ILE A 172 0.75 -20.19 -17.93
CA ILE A 172 0.61 -21.52 -18.57
C ILE A 172 1.63 -22.49 -17.96
N ASP A 173 2.86 -22.01 -17.73
CA ASP A 173 3.93 -22.81 -17.13
C ASP A 173 3.60 -23.23 -15.70
N TRP A 174 2.76 -22.47 -14.96
CA TRP A 174 2.38 -22.84 -13.59
C TRP A 174 1.74 -24.22 -13.49
N PHE A 175 0.97 -24.63 -14.51
CA PHE A 175 0.28 -25.93 -14.52
C PHE A 175 1.17 -27.08 -15.00
N SER A 176 2.23 -26.78 -15.74
CA SER A 176 3.15 -27.79 -16.30
C SER A 176 4.36 -28.06 -15.41
N MET A 177 4.67 -27.16 -14.48
CA MET A 177 5.80 -27.27 -13.55
C MET A 177 5.28 -27.55 -12.14
N PRO A 178 5.37 -28.79 -11.64
CA PRO A 178 5.04 -29.05 -10.24
C PRO A 178 5.99 -28.25 -9.34
N PHE A 179 5.43 -27.73 -8.27
CA PHE A 179 6.20 -27.01 -7.24
C PHE A 179 7.31 -27.94 -6.70
N ASP A 180 8.55 -27.54 -6.90
CA ASP A 180 9.72 -28.15 -6.29
C ASP A 180 10.45 -27.07 -5.49
N ALA A 181 10.32 -27.13 -4.17
CA ALA A 181 10.95 -26.18 -3.26
C ALA A 181 12.47 -26.08 -3.42
N THR A 182 13.11 -27.10 -4.03
CA THR A 182 14.57 -27.16 -4.22
C THR A 182 15.06 -26.62 -5.55
N LYS A 183 14.20 -26.56 -6.59
CA LYS A 183 14.60 -26.29 -7.97
C LYS A 183 14.05 -25.00 -8.56
N HIS A 184 12.89 -24.53 -8.08
CA HIS A 184 12.20 -23.39 -8.66
C HIS A 184 11.97 -22.30 -7.63
N HIS A 185 12.36 -21.07 -7.96
CA HIS A 185 12.03 -19.91 -7.17
C HIS A 185 10.70 -19.34 -7.70
N PRO A 186 9.54 -19.56 -7.03
CA PRO A 186 8.24 -19.17 -7.56
C PRO A 186 8.11 -17.67 -7.84
N ARG A 187 8.95 -16.86 -7.19
CA ARG A 187 9.02 -15.39 -7.44
C ARG A 187 9.35 -15.04 -8.88
N ASN A 188 10.10 -15.90 -9.60
CA ASN A 188 10.47 -15.65 -11.00
C ASN A 188 9.31 -15.84 -11.98
N TYR A 189 8.16 -16.28 -11.51
CA TYR A 189 6.91 -16.43 -12.28
C TYR A 189 5.92 -15.30 -12.06
N ALA A 190 6.20 -14.36 -11.14
CA ALA A 190 5.38 -13.21 -10.88
C ALA A 190 5.76 -12.05 -11.81
N THR A 191 4.79 -11.40 -12.44
CA THR A 191 5.03 -10.33 -13.42
C THR A 191 4.43 -9.02 -12.97
N ASN A 192 5.22 -7.97 -12.99
CA ASN A 192 4.79 -6.62 -12.71
C ASN A 192 5.52 -5.61 -13.62
N PHE A 193 4.77 -4.76 -14.31
CA PHE A 193 5.31 -3.62 -15.04
C PHE A 193 5.52 -2.38 -14.17
N TYR A 194 4.83 -2.31 -13.05
CA TYR A 194 4.81 -1.16 -12.17
C TYR A 194 5.90 -1.27 -11.12
N PHE A 195 6.36 -0.13 -10.64
CA PHE A 195 7.48 -0.09 -9.68
C PHE A 195 7.16 -0.84 -8.37
N LYS A 196 5.90 -0.79 -7.91
CA LYS A 196 5.47 -1.42 -6.64
C LYS A 196 4.30 -2.37 -6.86
N GLY A 197 4.55 -3.68 -6.77
CA GLY A 197 3.52 -4.72 -6.93
C GLY A 197 2.41 -4.66 -5.86
N ASN A 198 2.75 -4.33 -4.61
CA ASN A 198 1.76 -4.18 -3.53
C ASN A 198 0.75 -3.07 -3.84
N THR A 199 1.22 -1.90 -4.28
CA THR A 199 0.35 -0.75 -4.64
C THR A 199 -0.67 -1.14 -5.72
N ILE A 200 -0.20 -1.83 -6.76
CA ILE A 200 -1.08 -2.28 -7.85
C ILE A 200 -2.05 -3.35 -7.37
N GLY A 201 -1.60 -4.26 -6.50
CA GLY A 201 -2.47 -5.24 -5.85
C GLY A 201 -3.58 -4.57 -5.04
N ILE A 202 -3.27 -3.53 -4.26
CA ILE A 202 -4.24 -2.75 -3.50
C ILE A 202 -5.22 -2.03 -4.42
N LEU A 203 -4.74 -1.40 -5.49
CA LEU A 203 -5.61 -0.75 -6.47
C LEU A 203 -6.61 -1.74 -7.07
N LEU A 204 -6.13 -2.90 -7.52
CA LEU A 204 -7.01 -3.94 -8.09
C LEU A 204 -8.00 -4.49 -7.07
N THR A 205 -7.64 -4.59 -5.78
CA THR A 205 -8.60 -5.00 -4.73
C THR A 205 -9.72 -3.98 -4.50
N MET A 206 -9.48 -2.70 -4.79
CA MET A 206 -10.52 -1.67 -4.76
C MET A 206 -11.34 -1.63 -6.05
N VAL A 207 -10.70 -1.82 -7.19
CA VAL A 207 -11.33 -1.78 -8.53
C VAL A 207 -12.26 -2.97 -8.74
N LEU A 208 -11.83 -4.17 -8.43
CA LEU A 208 -12.55 -5.41 -8.75
C LEU A 208 -13.98 -5.48 -8.19
N PRO A 209 -14.28 -5.13 -6.92
CA PRO A 209 -15.67 -5.13 -6.41
C PRO A 209 -16.58 -4.19 -7.20
N MET A 210 -16.05 -3.02 -7.59
CA MET A 210 -16.80 -2.05 -8.38
C MET A 210 -17.11 -2.59 -9.78
N MET A 211 -16.17 -3.29 -10.40
CA MET A 211 -16.35 -3.94 -11.71
C MET A 211 -17.48 -4.97 -11.68
N TYR A 212 -17.60 -5.78 -10.62
CA TYR A 212 -18.73 -6.70 -10.43
C TYR A 212 -20.07 -5.96 -10.37
N TYR A 213 -20.12 -4.83 -9.67
CA TYR A 213 -21.35 -4.04 -9.62
C TYR A 213 -21.71 -3.48 -11.01
N PHE A 214 -20.76 -2.92 -11.74
CA PHE A 214 -21.01 -2.39 -13.09
C PHE A 214 -21.40 -3.50 -14.06
N PHE A 215 -20.80 -4.68 -13.95
CA PHE A 215 -21.25 -5.86 -14.73
C PHE A 215 -22.70 -6.24 -14.45
N LEU A 216 -23.13 -6.21 -13.19
CA LEU A 216 -24.51 -6.50 -12.82
C LEU A 216 -25.48 -5.48 -13.43
N LYS A 217 -25.12 -4.20 -13.40
CA LYS A 217 -25.99 -3.09 -13.78
C LYS A 217 -26.04 -2.85 -15.29
N GLU A 218 -25.02 -3.22 -16.02
CA GLU A 218 -24.90 -2.92 -17.45
C GLU A 218 -25.91 -3.70 -18.28
N ASP A 219 -26.67 -2.99 -19.13
CA ASP A 219 -27.68 -3.55 -20.02
C ASP A 219 -27.15 -3.75 -21.47
N ASP A 220 -26.18 -2.93 -21.89
CA ASP A 220 -25.54 -3.11 -23.19
C ASP A 220 -24.68 -4.37 -23.19
N LYS A 221 -25.04 -5.31 -24.07
CA LYS A 221 -24.39 -6.63 -24.16
C LYS A 221 -22.89 -6.52 -24.46
N LYS A 222 -22.48 -5.58 -25.35
CA LYS A 222 -21.07 -5.43 -25.74
C LYS A 222 -20.25 -4.90 -24.58
N LYS A 223 -20.75 -3.86 -23.91
CA LYS A 223 -20.11 -3.28 -22.74
C LYS A 223 -20.08 -4.26 -21.57
N LYS A 224 -21.14 -5.02 -21.36
CA LYS A 224 -21.19 -6.08 -20.35
C LYS A 224 -20.16 -7.18 -20.61
N VAL A 225 -19.99 -7.61 -21.86
CA VAL A 225 -18.93 -8.58 -22.21
C VAL A 225 -17.55 -8.00 -21.96
N LEU A 226 -17.31 -6.73 -22.29
CA LEU A 226 -16.04 -6.05 -21.98
C LEU A 226 -15.77 -6.00 -20.49
N ILE A 227 -16.75 -5.59 -19.67
CA ILE A 227 -16.60 -5.55 -18.21
C ILE A 227 -16.35 -6.95 -17.64
N GLY A 228 -17.08 -7.97 -18.13
CA GLY A 228 -16.86 -9.37 -17.73
C GLY A 228 -15.46 -9.88 -18.08
N PHE A 229 -14.95 -9.53 -19.26
CA PHE A 229 -13.58 -9.81 -19.66
C PHE A 229 -12.56 -9.13 -18.72
N LEU A 230 -12.78 -7.85 -18.39
CA LEU A 230 -11.91 -7.11 -17.48
C LEU A 230 -11.92 -7.69 -16.05
N ILE A 231 -13.07 -8.17 -15.55
CA ILE A 231 -13.13 -8.87 -14.25
C ILE A 231 -12.24 -10.11 -14.25
N ILE A 232 -12.24 -10.87 -15.33
CA ILE A 232 -11.37 -12.05 -15.47
C ILE A 232 -9.91 -11.63 -15.51
N THR A 233 -9.57 -10.60 -16.31
CA THR A 233 -8.19 -10.10 -16.40
C THR A 233 -7.71 -9.49 -15.09
N ASP A 234 -8.57 -8.77 -14.34
CA ASP A 234 -8.26 -8.25 -13.00
C ASP A 234 -7.92 -9.40 -12.03
N SER A 235 -8.75 -10.45 -12.00
CA SER A 235 -8.53 -11.62 -11.16
C SER A 235 -7.21 -12.33 -11.49
N LEU A 236 -6.93 -12.52 -12.79
CA LEU A 236 -5.68 -13.13 -13.25
C LEU A 236 -4.48 -12.23 -12.93
N ALA A 237 -4.57 -10.93 -13.18
CA ALA A 237 -3.51 -9.97 -12.86
C ALA A 237 -3.17 -9.98 -11.37
N MET A 238 -4.17 -10.03 -10.49
CA MET A 238 -3.98 -10.12 -9.04
C MET A 238 -3.22 -11.38 -8.63
N MET A 239 -3.39 -12.51 -9.31
CA MET A 239 -2.64 -13.74 -9.07
C MET A 239 -1.23 -13.68 -9.68
N ILE A 240 -1.10 -13.07 -10.85
CA ILE A 240 0.18 -12.91 -11.57
C ILE A 240 1.15 -11.97 -10.83
N LEU A 241 0.63 -10.97 -10.09
CA LEU A 241 1.46 -10.07 -9.29
C LEU A 241 2.33 -10.78 -8.24
N GLY A 242 1.95 -11.97 -7.81
CA GLY A 242 2.70 -12.73 -6.82
C GLY A 242 2.60 -12.21 -5.38
N THR A 243 1.80 -11.18 -5.11
CA THR A 243 1.53 -10.69 -3.75
C THR A 243 0.42 -11.50 -3.11
N ARG A 244 0.63 -11.95 -1.85
CA ARG A 244 -0.34 -12.81 -1.13
C ARG A 244 -1.72 -12.14 -1.00
N VAL A 245 -1.72 -10.85 -0.64
CA VAL A 245 -2.97 -10.09 -0.43
C VAL A 245 -3.78 -10.01 -1.72
N ALA A 246 -3.16 -9.66 -2.86
CA ALA A 246 -3.87 -9.60 -4.13
C ALA A 246 -4.41 -10.98 -4.55
N ALA A 247 -3.59 -12.03 -4.48
CA ALA A 247 -3.98 -13.37 -4.88
C ALA A 247 -5.19 -13.89 -4.09
N TYR A 248 -5.19 -13.74 -2.76
CA TYR A 248 -6.32 -14.16 -1.94
C TYR A 248 -7.55 -13.27 -2.12
N CYS A 249 -7.36 -11.97 -2.32
CA CYS A 249 -8.47 -11.05 -2.62
C CYS A 249 -9.15 -11.38 -3.96
N ALA A 250 -8.43 -11.91 -4.96
CA ALA A 250 -9.04 -12.37 -6.21
C ALA A 250 -10.11 -13.46 -5.97
N LEU A 251 -9.94 -14.31 -4.94
CA LEU A 251 -10.93 -15.30 -4.53
C LEU A 251 -12.01 -14.72 -3.59
N LEU A 252 -11.60 -13.91 -2.61
CA LEU A 252 -12.51 -13.43 -1.56
C LEU A 252 -13.48 -12.37 -2.07
N ILE A 253 -13.09 -11.56 -3.05
CA ILE A 253 -13.95 -10.51 -3.60
C ILE A 253 -15.22 -11.06 -4.25
N PRO A 254 -15.20 -12.02 -5.18
CA PRO A 254 -16.42 -12.56 -5.75
C PRO A 254 -17.31 -13.24 -4.71
N VAL A 255 -16.75 -13.88 -3.68
CA VAL A 255 -17.51 -14.43 -2.55
C VAL A 255 -18.24 -13.30 -1.81
N THR A 256 -17.53 -12.24 -1.43
CA THR A 256 -18.11 -11.11 -0.68
C THR A 256 -19.14 -10.36 -1.52
N VAL A 257 -18.88 -10.14 -2.81
CA VAL A 257 -19.86 -9.51 -3.72
C VAL A 257 -21.12 -10.35 -3.87
N LEU A 258 -21.00 -11.67 -3.95
CA LEU A 258 -22.16 -12.57 -3.97
C LEU A 258 -22.96 -12.48 -2.67
N ILE A 259 -22.30 -12.45 -1.52
CA ILE A 259 -22.95 -12.24 -0.22
C ILE A 259 -23.68 -10.88 -0.19
N ILE A 260 -23.05 -9.82 -0.64
CA ILE A 260 -23.67 -8.48 -0.73
C ILE A 260 -24.88 -8.52 -1.66
N HIS A 261 -24.79 -9.20 -2.81
CA HIS A 261 -25.92 -9.34 -3.75
C HIS A 261 -27.10 -10.06 -3.12
N ILE A 262 -26.88 -11.13 -2.36
CA ILE A 262 -27.91 -11.83 -1.60
C ILE A 262 -28.48 -10.93 -0.49
N PHE A 263 -27.60 -10.26 0.27
CA PHE A 263 -27.99 -9.36 1.34
C PHE A 263 -28.87 -8.20 0.85
N THR A 264 -28.50 -7.55 -0.27
CA THR A 264 -29.30 -6.46 -0.85
C THR A 264 -30.69 -6.93 -1.27
N ARG A 265 -30.85 -8.20 -1.66
CA ARG A 265 -32.17 -8.79 -1.89
C ARG A 265 -32.97 -8.94 -0.60
N ILE A 266 -32.33 -9.42 0.48
CA ILE A 266 -32.98 -9.61 1.78
C ILE A 266 -33.53 -8.29 2.33
N ILE A 267 -32.71 -7.20 2.27
CA ILE A 267 -33.11 -5.87 2.74
C ILE A 267 -33.99 -5.11 1.73
N LYS A 268 -34.41 -5.73 0.63
CA LYS A 268 -35.22 -5.15 -0.45
C LYS A 268 -34.57 -3.93 -1.13
N ALA A 269 -33.24 -3.81 -1.10
CA ALA A 269 -32.47 -2.76 -1.76
C ALA A 269 -32.05 -3.12 -3.20
N GLY A 270 -32.43 -4.31 -3.70
CA GLY A 270 -32.12 -4.79 -5.04
C GLY A 270 -32.89 -6.05 -5.40
N THR A 271 -32.78 -6.47 -6.67
CA THR A 271 -33.36 -7.72 -7.19
C THR A 271 -32.28 -8.78 -7.34
N PHE A 272 -32.62 -10.05 -7.06
CA PHE A 272 -31.67 -11.15 -7.26
C PHE A 272 -31.53 -11.51 -8.74
N ASN A 273 -30.30 -11.48 -9.24
CA ASN A 273 -29.98 -11.88 -10.60
C ASN A 273 -29.21 -13.23 -10.59
N LYS A 274 -29.88 -14.29 -11.03
CA LYS A 274 -29.33 -15.66 -11.04
C LYS A 274 -28.09 -15.81 -11.94
N TRP A 275 -28.03 -15.09 -13.06
CA TRP A 275 -26.90 -15.15 -13.98
C TRP A 275 -25.66 -14.47 -13.42
N PHE A 276 -25.86 -13.35 -12.71
CA PHE A 276 -24.79 -12.72 -11.97
C PHE A 276 -24.24 -13.62 -10.85
N ALA A 277 -25.14 -14.25 -10.08
CA ALA A 277 -24.73 -15.21 -9.05
C ALA A 277 -23.96 -16.40 -9.66
N ALA A 278 -24.42 -16.95 -10.78
CA ALA A 278 -23.71 -18.00 -11.50
C ALA A 278 -22.33 -17.56 -11.99
N PHE A 279 -22.21 -16.32 -12.49
CA PHE A 279 -20.92 -15.73 -12.89
C PHE A 279 -19.96 -15.60 -11.69
N CYS A 280 -20.44 -15.11 -10.55
CA CYS A 280 -19.62 -15.04 -9.31
C CYS A 280 -19.15 -16.44 -8.89
N VAL A 281 -20.05 -17.45 -8.88
CA VAL A 281 -19.68 -18.83 -8.53
C VAL A 281 -18.66 -19.41 -9.50
N LEU A 282 -18.81 -19.17 -10.81
CA LEU A 282 -17.84 -19.60 -11.81
C LEU A 282 -16.44 -19.01 -11.52
N LEU A 283 -16.37 -17.72 -11.20
CA LEU A 283 -15.09 -17.07 -10.88
C LEU A 283 -14.51 -17.52 -9.54
N ILE A 284 -15.34 -17.81 -8.54
CA ILE A 284 -14.88 -18.43 -7.29
C ILE A 284 -14.21 -19.77 -7.58
N LEU A 285 -14.85 -20.63 -8.38
CA LEU A 285 -14.30 -21.95 -8.73
C LEU A 285 -13.03 -21.83 -9.57
N MET A 286 -13.01 -20.93 -10.55
CA MET A 286 -11.83 -20.66 -11.37
C MET A 286 -10.65 -20.19 -10.51
N ASN A 287 -10.86 -19.17 -9.67
CA ASN A 287 -9.83 -18.62 -8.82
C ASN A 287 -9.32 -19.62 -7.78
N ALA A 288 -10.23 -20.39 -7.15
CA ALA A 288 -9.86 -21.45 -6.22
C ALA A 288 -9.01 -22.55 -6.90
N GLY A 289 -9.30 -22.86 -8.17
CA GLY A 289 -8.53 -23.83 -8.94
C GLY A 289 -7.14 -23.32 -9.36
N ILE A 290 -6.97 -22.02 -9.55
CA ILE A 290 -5.69 -21.40 -9.98
C ILE A 290 -4.77 -21.09 -8.79
N ILE A 291 -5.30 -20.65 -7.65
CA ILE A 291 -4.52 -20.20 -6.49
C ILE A 291 -3.39 -21.17 -6.08
N PRO A 292 -3.60 -22.50 -5.99
CA PRO A 292 -2.53 -23.43 -5.61
C PRO A 292 -1.30 -23.40 -6.52
N TYR A 293 -1.47 -22.92 -7.74
CA TYR A 293 -0.41 -22.85 -8.75
C TYR A 293 0.20 -21.45 -8.86
N CYS A 294 -0.41 -20.44 -8.25
CA CYS A 294 0.09 -19.06 -8.37
C CYS A 294 1.37 -18.81 -7.55
N PRO A 295 2.22 -17.88 -7.98
CA PRO A 295 3.50 -17.59 -7.33
C PRO A 295 3.36 -17.23 -5.84
N ALA A 296 2.31 -16.50 -5.46
CA ALA A 296 2.08 -16.11 -4.08
C ALA A 296 1.86 -17.29 -3.13
N TYR A 297 1.08 -18.28 -3.56
CA TYR A 297 0.82 -19.50 -2.78
C TYR A 297 2.05 -20.38 -2.70
N GLN A 298 2.74 -20.59 -3.83
CA GLN A 298 3.95 -21.39 -3.88
C GLN A 298 5.09 -20.78 -3.05
N ASN A 299 5.26 -19.46 -3.07
CA ASN A 299 6.19 -18.76 -2.18
C ASN A 299 5.87 -18.99 -0.70
N GLN A 300 4.59 -19.03 -0.34
CA GLN A 300 4.18 -19.32 1.04
C GLN A 300 4.54 -20.74 1.47
N GLN A 301 4.38 -21.73 0.57
CA GLN A 301 4.77 -23.11 0.85
C GLN A 301 6.28 -23.27 0.96
N PHE A 302 7.03 -22.59 0.11
CA PHE A 302 8.49 -22.55 0.16
C PHE A 302 9.00 -21.98 1.49
N ASP A 303 8.50 -20.80 1.87
CA ASP A 303 8.86 -20.17 3.14
C ASP A 303 8.58 -21.12 4.32
N ALA A 304 7.42 -21.79 4.33
CA ALA A 304 7.04 -22.73 5.41
C ALA A 304 7.94 -23.98 5.47
N ALA A 305 8.42 -24.48 4.35
CA ALA A 305 9.29 -25.67 4.30
C ALA A 305 10.70 -25.38 4.82
N ASP A 306 11.23 -24.20 4.53
CA ASP A 306 12.61 -23.81 4.89
C ASP A 306 12.77 -23.60 6.41
N TYR A 307 11.72 -23.18 7.12
CA TYR A 307 11.78 -22.88 8.55
C TYR A 307 11.87 -24.08 9.48
N SER A 308 11.47 -25.28 9.06
CA SER A 308 11.44 -26.45 9.94
C SER A 308 12.81 -26.90 10.43
N THR A 309 13.87 -26.54 9.72
CA THR A 309 15.26 -26.92 10.04
C THR A 309 15.95 -25.96 11.02
N LEU A 310 15.35 -24.80 11.30
CA LEU A 310 15.94 -23.72 12.09
C LEU A 310 15.42 -23.65 13.55
N LYS A 311 14.58 -24.60 13.95
CA LYS A 311 14.06 -24.66 15.34
C LYS A 311 15.17 -25.01 16.32
N MET A 312 15.30 -24.21 17.36
CA MET A 312 16.18 -24.43 18.52
C MET A 312 15.30 -24.53 19.77
N ASP A 313 15.64 -25.46 20.67
CA ASP A 313 14.97 -25.54 21.97
C ASP A 313 15.21 -24.25 22.79
N ASP A 314 14.16 -23.75 23.45
CA ASP A 314 14.19 -22.51 24.21
C ASP A 314 15.28 -22.52 25.31
N SER A 315 15.45 -23.65 25.99
CA SER A 315 16.51 -23.78 27.01
C SER A 315 17.93 -23.68 26.44
N ILE A 316 18.13 -24.20 25.23
CA ILE A 316 19.40 -24.12 24.52
C ILE A 316 19.62 -22.67 24.05
N ARG A 317 18.61 -22.05 23.50
CA ARG A 317 18.63 -20.66 23.04
C ARG A 317 18.96 -19.70 24.19
N GLU A 318 18.30 -19.86 25.34
CA GLU A 318 18.56 -19.06 26.53
C GLU A 318 19.97 -19.27 27.09
N GLY A 319 20.47 -20.50 27.04
CA GLY A 319 21.86 -20.82 27.45
C GLY A 319 22.90 -20.12 26.56
N TYR A 320 22.71 -20.13 25.22
CA TYR A 320 23.58 -19.39 24.33
C TYR A 320 23.52 -17.89 24.53
N ARG A 321 22.29 -17.34 24.66
CA ARG A 321 22.09 -15.92 24.94
C ARG A 321 22.86 -15.48 26.17
N LYS A 322 22.69 -16.18 27.29
CA LYS A 322 23.39 -15.88 28.53
C LYS A 322 24.91 -15.95 28.39
N GLY A 323 25.42 -16.98 27.70
CA GLY A 323 26.87 -17.09 27.44
C GLY A 323 27.42 -15.95 26.58
N ILE A 324 26.64 -15.46 25.63
CA ILE A 324 27.02 -14.31 24.80
C ILE A 324 27.00 -13.01 25.62
N GLU A 325 26.01 -12.80 26.47
CA GLU A 325 25.92 -11.63 27.35
C GLU A 325 27.09 -11.63 28.35
N GLU A 326 27.38 -12.77 29.01
CA GLU A 326 28.51 -12.94 29.94
C GLU A 326 29.86 -12.71 29.22
N GLY A 327 30.02 -13.17 28.00
CA GLY A 327 31.22 -12.93 27.21
C GLY A 327 31.41 -11.47 26.77
N ALA A 328 30.32 -10.69 26.72
CA ALA A 328 30.37 -9.27 26.43
C ALA A 328 30.63 -8.41 27.71
N GLU A 329 30.56 -8.99 28.92
CA GLU A 329 30.83 -8.27 30.15
C GLU A 329 32.25 -7.68 30.14
N GLY A 330 32.34 -6.39 30.43
CA GLY A 330 33.61 -5.66 30.47
C GLY A 330 33.94 -4.90 29.18
N PHE A 331 33.24 -5.11 28.09
CA PHE A 331 33.36 -4.25 26.93
C PHE A 331 32.45 -3.02 27.08
N GLU A 332 33.00 -1.85 26.74
CA GLU A 332 32.19 -0.64 26.67
C GLU A 332 31.25 -0.75 25.45
N PRO A 333 29.92 -0.55 25.62
CA PRO A 333 28.98 -0.60 24.50
C PRO A 333 29.39 0.30 23.33
N PHE A 334 29.30 -0.24 22.11
CA PHE A 334 29.69 0.40 20.86
C PHE A 334 31.20 0.69 20.72
N SER A 335 32.05 0.23 21.64
CA SER A 335 33.50 0.26 21.43
C SER A 335 33.91 -0.73 20.31
N PRO A 336 35.07 -0.54 19.66
CA PRO A 336 35.53 -1.46 18.64
C PRO A 336 35.58 -2.92 19.13
N ALA A 337 36.09 -3.17 20.33
CA ALA A 337 36.16 -4.51 20.91
C ALA A 337 34.79 -5.14 21.15
N TRP A 338 33.79 -4.35 21.54
CA TRP A 338 32.41 -4.79 21.68
C TRP A 338 31.80 -5.12 20.32
N VAL A 339 32.03 -4.29 19.29
CA VAL A 339 31.56 -4.54 17.93
C VAL A 339 32.20 -5.81 17.37
N ASP A 340 33.52 -5.96 17.49
CA ASP A 340 34.25 -7.15 17.00
C ASP A 340 33.76 -8.43 17.67
N TYR A 341 33.45 -8.38 18.98
CA TYR A 341 32.89 -9.51 19.70
C TYR A 341 31.53 -9.93 19.14
N TYR A 342 30.60 -8.99 18.97
CA TYR A 342 29.27 -9.29 18.44
C TYR A 342 29.29 -9.67 16.95
N VAL A 343 30.19 -9.12 16.14
CA VAL A 343 30.45 -9.58 14.77
C VAL A 343 30.86 -11.05 14.79
N TYR A 344 31.83 -11.40 15.64
CA TYR A 344 32.25 -12.80 15.78
C TYR A 344 31.08 -13.71 16.20
N MET A 345 30.26 -13.30 17.16
CA MET A 345 29.09 -14.08 17.58
C MET A 345 28.07 -14.22 16.46
N PHE A 346 27.77 -13.14 15.73
CA PHE A 346 26.87 -13.23 14.60
C PHE A 346 27.36 -14.19 13.53
N GLU A 347 28.64 -14.14 13.16
CA GLU A 347 29.25 -15.06 12.19
C GLU A 347 29.13 -16.54 12.61
N GLN A 348 29.21 -16.83 13.91
CA GLN A 348 29.04 -18.19 14.43
C GLN A 348 27.59 -18.69 14.31
N TYR A 349 26.60 -17.80 14.46
CA TYR A 349 25.19 -18.18 14.60
C TYR A 349 24.28 -17.70 13.46
N LYS A 350 24.79 -17.00 12.45
CA LYS A 350 23.99 -16.48 11.34
C LYS A 350 23.20 -17.55 10.56
N PHE A 351 23.62 -18.80 10.60
CA PHE A 351 22.87 -19.92 10.03
C PHE A 351 21.52 -20.17 10.71
N LEU A 352 21.31 -19.64 11.93
CA LEU A 352 20.05 -19.70 12.66
C LEU A 352 19.11 -18.54 12.29
N MET A 353 19.54 -17.60 11.46
CA MET A 353 18.67 -16.52 10.98
C MET A 353 17.47 -17.11 10.27
N GLY A 354 16.28 -16.72 10.69
CA GLY A 354 15.05 -17.17 10.05
C GLY A 354 14.82 -16.52 8.69
N VAL A 355 15.34 -15.30 8.46
CA VAL A 355 15.33 -14.64 7.15
C VAL A 355 16.51 -15.16 6.34
N THR A 356 16.25 -15.98 5.35
CA THR A 356 17.27 -16.64 4.53
C THR A 356 18.00 -15.73 3.54
N GLN A 357 17.49 -14.51 3.34
CA GLN A 357 18.10 -13.54 2.43
C GLN A 357 19.20 -12.76 3.14
N SER A 358 20.45 -13.05 2.82
CA SER A 358 21.65 -12.29 3.29
C SER A 358 21.54 -10.78 3.00
N VAL A 359 20.72 -10.40 2.03
CA VAL A 359 20.44 -9.00 1.70
C VAL A 359 20.02 -8.16 2.91
N TYR A 360 19.33 -8.74 3.90
CA TYR A 360 18.89 -8.02 5.10
C TYR A 360 20.08 -7.58 5.96
N TYR A 361 21.01 -8.46 6.24
CA TYR A 361 22.13 -8.22 7.16
C TYR A 361 23.45 -7.87 6.46
N GLU A 362 23.56 -8.04 5.15
CA GLU A 362 24.75 -7.66 4.38
C GLU A 362 24.58 -6.34 3.63
N TYR A 363 23.36 -6.01 3.17
CA TYR A 363 23.13 -4.84 2.33
C TYR A 363 22.16 -3.83 2.92
N TRP A 364 21.09 -4.25 3.58
CA TRP A 364 20.06 -3.33 4.08
C TRP A 364 20.42 -2.74 5.44
N TYR A 365 20.95 -3.56 6.32
CA TYR A 365 21.49 -3.12 7.59
C TYR A 365 22.69 -4.00 7.94
N ASP A 366 23.88 -3.55 7.52
CA ASP A 366 25.11 -4.32 7.64
C ASP A 366 25.41 -4.70 9.09
N TYR A 367 25.55 -6.00 9.35
CA TYR A 367 25.82 -6.52 10.70
C TYR A 367 27.16 -6.06 11.27
N HIS A 368 28.10 -5.61 10.44
CA HIS A 368 29.35 -5.01 10.95
C HIS A 368 29.12 -3.64 11.61
N VAL A 369 27.99 -3.00 11.35
CA VAL A 369 27.66 -1.69 11.93
C VAL A 369 26.95 -1.85 13.27
N ASP A 370 26.00 -2.77 13.36
CA ASP A 370 25.25 -3.05 14.58
C ASP A 370 25.01 -4.56 14.73
N PRO A 371 26.08 -5.32 15.03
CA PRO A 371 26.01 -6.78 15.11
C PRO A 371 25.11 -7.27 16.24
N LYS A 372 25.02 -6.49 17.32
CA LYS A 372 24.17 -6.86 18.47
C LYS A 372 22.71 -6.98 18.07
N PHE A 373 22.19 -6.08 17.24
CA PHE A 373 20.81 -6.19 16.74
C PHE A 373 20.53 -7.56 16.11
N TRP A 374 21.46 -8.05 15.28
CA TRP A 374 21.30 -9.33 14.60
C TRP A 374 21.46 -10.53 15.51
N VAL A 375 22.37 -10.44 16.49
CA VAL A 375 22.51 -11.47 17.55
C VAL A 375 21.27 -11.53 18.43
N ASP A 376 20.77 -10.38 18.89
CA ASP A 376 19.51 -10.29 19.67
C ASP A 376 18.32 -10.84 18.86
N LEU A 377 18.26 -10.58 17.55
CA LEU A 377 17.21 -11.12 16.69
C LEU A 377 17.22 -12.66 16.67
N ILE A 378 18.39 -13.29 16.69
CA ILE A 378 18.52 -14.76 16.71
C ILE A 378 18.07 -15.33 18.05
N PHE A 379 18.45 -14.71 19.18
CA PHE A 379 18.33 -15.32 20.49
C PHE A 379 17.16 -14.79 21.35
N ASP A 380 16.67 -13.57 21.09
CA ASP A 380 15.57 -12.98 21.86
C ASP A 380 14.19 -13.20 21.23
N TYR A 381 14.13 -13.58 19.93
CA TYR A 381 12.89 -13.73 19.20
C TYR A 381 12.64 -15.15 18.73
N GLU A 382 11.38 -15.54 18.71
CA GLU A 382 10.95 -16.85 18.22
C GLU A 382 11.23 -16.98 16.71
N LEU A 383 11.32 -18.24 16.25
CA LEU A 383 11.57 -18.51 14.83
C LEU A 383 10.50 -17.88 13.93
N GLU A 384 9.25 -17.94 14.33
CA GLU A 384 8.10 -17.38 13.60
C GLU A 384 8.22 -15.87 13.38
N ASP A 385 8.82 -15.14 14.33
CA ASP A 385 9.04 -13.70 14.25
C ASP A 385 10.26 -13.37 13.37
N ARG A 386 11.41 -13.99 13.67
CA ARG A 386 12.66 -13.74 12.93
C ARG A 386 12.70 -14.31 11.51
N ALA A 387 11.82 -15.25 11.20
CA ALA A 387 11.62 -15.79 9.85
C ALA A 387 10.64 -14.96 9.01
N ASN A 388 9.90 -14.05 9.61
CA ASN A 388 8.95 -13.20 8.94
C ASN A 388 9.55 -11.80 8.71
N ALA A 389 9.85 -11.48 7.46
CA ALA A 389 10.45 -10.20 7.08
C ALA A 389 9.75 -8.99 7.71
N ARG A 390 8.42 -8.96 7.72
CA ARG A 390 7.63 -7.86 8.30
C ARG A 390 7.74 -7.76 9.83
N GLN A 391 7.94 -8.89 10.51
CA GLN A 391 8.21 -8.87 11.94
C GLN A 391 9.64 -8.36 12.21
N VAL A 392 10.61 -8.79 11.40
CA VAL A 392 11.99 -8.28 11.48
C VAL A 392 12.02 -6.77 11.27
N GLU A 393 11.31 -6.24 10.28
CA GLU A 393 11.16 -4.80 10.07
C GLU A 393 10.61 -4.09 11.31
N LYS A 394 9.55 -4.62 11.90
CA LYS A 394 8.94 -4.07 13.10
C LYS A 394 9.87 -4.15 14.32
N ILE A 395 10.57 -5.27 14.49
CA ILE A 395 11.57 -5.44 15.54
C ILE A 395 12.69 -4.40 15.39
N PHE A 396 13.17 -4.18 14.15
CA PHE A 396 14.18 -3.19 13.84
C PHE A 396 13.74 -1.77 14.21
N TYR A 397 12.52 -1.36 13.84
CA TYR A 397 12.01 -0.03 14.20
C TYR A 397 11.80 0.10 15.71
N ASN A 398 11.33 -0.93 16.40
CA ASN A 398 11.22 -0.95 17.85
C ASN A 398 12.60 -0.80 18.52
N TYR A 399 13.61 -1.50 17.99
CA TYR A 399 14.99 -1.41 18.46
C TYR A 399 15.53 0.01 18.30
N LYS A 400 15.36 0.64 17.13
CA LYS A 400 15.76 2.04 16.93
C LYS A 400 14.97 3.00 17.82
N TRP A 401 13.67 2.77 17.99
CA TRP A 401 12.77 3.60 18.78
C TRP A 401 13.16 3.69 20.25
N GLN A 402 13.69 2.62 20.84
CA GLN A 402 14.07 2.63 22.25
C GLN A 402 15.24 3.58 22.56
N TYR A 403 16.14 3.81 21.61
CA TYR A 403 17.25 4.75 21.77
C TYR A 403 16.86 6.22 21.64
N LEU A 404 15.65 6.52 21.16
CA LEU A 404 15.18 7.89 21.09
C LEU A 404 14.78 8.42 22.48
N THR A 405 15.16 9.65 22.76
CA THR A 405 14.65 10.40 23.90
C THR A 405 13.18 10.74 23.75
N THR A 406 12.47 11.04 24.85
CA THR A 406 11.06 11.44 24.79
C THR A 406 10.77 12.59 23.82
N PRO A 407 11.54 13.71 23.78
CA PRO A 407 11.34 14.76 22.77
C PRO A 407 11.51 14.27 21.34
N GLN A 408 12.45 13.35 21.05
CA GLN A 408 12.65 12.81 19.72
C GLN A 408 11.50 11.90 19.30
N LYS A 409 10.93 11.12 20.23
CA LYS A 409 9.73 10.30 20.00
C LYS A 409 8.50 11.11 19.63
N LEU A 410 8.45 12.40 19.96
CA LEU A 410 7.38 13.29 19.50
C LEU A 410 7.40 13.53 17.99
N THR A 411 8.59 13.52 17.39
CA THR A 411 8.79 13.79 15.95
C THR A 411 9.12 12.55 15.12
N GLY A 412 9.47 11.45 15.76
CA GLY A 412 9.67 10.13 15.12
C GLY A 412 11.07 9.89 14.57
N LEU A 413 11.22 8.70 13.95
CA LEU A 413 12.47 8.20 13.37
C LEU A 413 12.80 8.79 11.99
N THR A 414 11.89 9.53 11.38
CA THR A 414 11.91 10.00 9.97
C THR A 414 11.63 8.91 8.93
N TYR A 415 11.31 9.32 7.72
CA TYR A 415 11.02 8.41 6.61
C TYR A 415 12.25 8.15 5.75
N SER A 416 12.97 9.22 5.38
CA SER A 416 14.07 9.14 4.41
C SER A 416 15.26 8.30 4.87
N LEU A 417 15.56 8.31 6.17
CA LEU A 417 16.65 7.51 6.73
C LEU A 417 16.46 6.00 6.60
N PHE A 418 15.21 5.54 6.60
CA PHE A 418 14.89 4.11 6.65
C PHE A 418 14.35 3.57 5.32
N MET A 419 13.76 4.42 4.47
CA MET A 419 13.16 4.01 3.21
C MET A 419 14.18 3.41 2.23
N TRP A 420 15.33 4.04 2.09
CA TRP A 420 16.35 3.62 1.12
C TRP A 420 17.18 2.42 1.61
N GLY A 421 17.15 2.15 2.92
CA GLY A 421 17.87 1.06 3.55
C GLY A 421 17.27 -0.33 3.39
N GLY A 422 16.12 -0.45 2.76
CA GLY A 422 15.47 -1.74 2.51
C GLY A 422 14.78 -2.38 3.72
N ILE A 423 15.10 -1.97 4.96
CA ILE A 423 14.32 -2.34 6.15
C ILE A 423 13.24 -1.28 6.36
N ASN A 424 12.17 -1.39 5.60
CA ASN A 424 11.06 -0.45 5.62
C ASN A 424 9.79 -1.19 5.98
N ILE A 425 9.10 -0.76 7.04
CA ILE A 425 7.86 -1.40 7.47
C ILE A 425 6.85 -1.42 6.33
N GLU A 426 6.56 -2.61 5.82
CA GLU A 426 5.51 -2.84 4.83
C GLU A 426 4.13 -2.87 5.50
N GLN A 427 3.81 -1.88 6.33
CA GLN A 427 2.52 -1.70 6.99
C GLN A 427 2.23 -0.21 7.11
N ASP A 428 1.33 0.30 6.28
CA ASP A 428 0.84 1.67 6.43
C ASP A 428 0.26 1.87 7.86
N PHE A 429 0.13 3.08 8.29
CA PHE A 429 -0.14 3.51 9.66
C PHE A 429 0.99 3.21 10.64
N LEU A 430 1.58 2.01 10.64
CA LEU A 430 2.69 1.70 11.53
C LEU A 430 3.97 2.41 11.07
N LEU A 431 4.27 2.36 9.77
CA LEU A 431 5.36 3.14 9.17
C LEU A 431 5.20 4.63 9.49
N GLN A 432 4.01 5.20 9.28
CA GLN A 432 3.76 6.61 9.57
C GLN A 432 3.87 6.92 11.07
N ALA A 433 3.45 6.00 11.95
CA ALA A 433 3.58 6.22 13.39
C ALA A 433 5.04 6.30 13.84
N TYR A 434 5.89 5.40 13.36
CA TYR A 434 7.33 5.47 13.65
C TYR A 434 8.01 6.65 12.97
N SER A 435 7.68 6.92 11.70
CA SER A 435 8.32 7.99 10.94
C SER A 435 8.00 9.38 11.51
N PHE A 436 6.75 9.62 11.91
CA PHE A 436 6.29 10.94 12.34
C PHE A 436 6.19 11.12 13.85
N GLY A 437 6.26 10.04 14.62
CA GLY A 437 6.17 10.09 16.09
C GLY A 437 4.82 10.53 16.64
N TYR A 438 4.77 10.74 17.95
CA TYR A 438 3.53 10.98 18.67
C TYR A 438 2.79 12.27 18.30
N LEU A 439 3.50 13.32 17.84
CA LEU A 439 2.88 14.58 17.39
C LEU A 439 2.63 14.61 15.89
N GLY A 440 3.59 14.13 15.09
CA GLY A 440 3.45 14.17 13.64
C GLY A 440 2.41 13.22 13.12
N PHE A 441 2.29 12.03 13.72
CA PHE A 441 1.28 11.06 13.31
C PHE A 441 -0.16 11.62 13.36
N PRO A 442 -0.65 12.17 14.49
CA PRO A 442 -1.98 12.77 14.51
C PRO A 442 -2.09 14.03 13.63
N LEU A 443 -1.01 14.77 13.44
CA LEU A 443 -1.02 15.96 12.58
C LEU A 443 -1.16 15.58 11.10
N ILE A 444 -0.47 14.55 10.64
CA ILE A 444 -0.43 14.15 9.21
C ILE A 444 -1.49 13.10 8.90
N MET A 445 -1.64 12.06 9.74
CA MET A 445 -2.58 10.96 9.53
C MET A 445 -3.96 11.23 10.15
N GLY A 446 -4.05 12.13 11.12
CA GLY A 446 -5.32 12.53 11.74
C GLY A 446 -6.38 12.94 10.72
N PRO A 447 -6.08 13.79 9.71
CA PRO A 447 -7.04 14.12 8.65
C PRO A 447 -7.57 12.89 7.88
N TRP A 448 -6.73 11.90 7.59
CA TRP A 448 -7.15 10.62 6.98
C TRP A 448 -8.07 9.84 7.91
N ILE A 449 -7.68 9.66 9.17
CA ILE A 449 -8.48 8.94 10.17
C ILE A 449 -9.84 9.61 10.35
N CYS A 450 -9.87 10.94 10.49
CA CYS A 450 -11.10 11.71 10.61
C CYS A 450 -11.99 11.57 9.36
N LEU A 451 -11.41 11.61 8.16
CA LEU A 451 -12.14 11.40 6.91
C LEU A 451 -12.80 10.01 6.88
N LEU A 452 -12.03 8.96 7.17
CA LEU A 452 -12.53 7.59 7.15
C LEU A 452 -13.63 7.36 8.20
N LEU A 453 -13.44 7.85 9.42
CA LEU A 453 -14.48 7.82 10.46
C LEU A 453 -15.73 8.59 10.05
N TYR A 454 -15.56 9.74 9.38
CA TYR A 454 -16.69 10.53 8.87
C TYR A 454 -17.44 9.80 7.76
N VAL A 455 -16.74 9.10 6.85
CA VAL A 455 -17.39 8.27 5.81
C VAL A 455 -18.21 7.15 6.44
N VAL A 456 -17.64 6.42 7.40
CA VAL A 456 -18.35 5.35 8.12
C VAL A 456 -19.58 5.91 8.86
N TYR A 457 -19.42 7.01 9.58
CA TYR A 457 -20.52 7.70 10.26
C TYR A 457 -21.64 8.08 9.29
N LYS A 458 -21.31 8.69 8.14
CA LYS A 458 -22.28 9.07 7.12
C LYS A 458 -22.98 7.85 6.52
N PHE A 459 -22.24 6.80 6.24
CA PHE A 459 -22.78 5.55 5.73
C PHE A 459 -23.78 4.92 6.72
N LEU A 460 -23.43 4.85 8.02
CA LEU A 460 -24.31 4.30 9.05
C LEU A 460 -25.60 5.13 9.21
N ILE A 461 -25.50 6.46 9.17
CA ILE A 461 -26.68 7.32 9.22
C ILE A 461 -27.58 7.11 7.99
N SER A 462 -27.02 6.80 6.83
CA SER A 462 -27.80 6.57 5.60
C SER A 462 -28.81 5.42 5.72
N VAL A 463 -28.62 4.52 6.70
CA VAL A 463 -29.60 3.48 7.05
C VAL A 463 -30.98 4.08 7.36
N LYS A 464 -31.02 5.16 8.15
CA LYS A 464 -32.28 5.85 8.51
C LYS A 464 -33.05 6.37 7.30
N TYR A 465 -32.34 6.64 6.21
CA TYR A 465 -32.91 7.22 4.99
C TYR A 465 -33.09 6.18 3.87
N LYS A 466 -32.99 4.88 4.17
CA LYS A 466 -33.11 3.76 3.21
C LYS A 466 -32.19 3.88 1.98
N LYS A 467 -30.99 4.45 2.15
CA LYS A 467 -30.00 4.64 1.07
C LYS A 467 -28.92 3.56 1.00
N TRP A 468 -29.15 2.42 1.56
CA TRP A 468 -28.30 1.26 1.36
C TRP A 468 -28.53 0.66 -0.03
N THR A 469 -28.00 1.33 -1.04
CA THR A 469 -27.95 0.76 -2.39
C THR A 469 -26.79 -0.22 -2.49
N MET A 470 -26.89 -1.17 -3.39
CA MET A 470 -25.78 -2.10 -3.65
C MET A 470 -24.49 -1.34 -4.01
N PHE A 471 -24.61 -0.23 -4.77
CA PHE A 471 -23.46 0.58 -5.15
C PHE A 471 -22.75 1.20 -3.93
N ASN A 472 -23.50 1.79 -3.00
CA ASN A 472 -22.92 2.37 -1.80
C ASN A 472 -22.25 1.33 -0.90
N ILE A 473 -22.83 0.12 -0.80
CA ILE A 473 -22.25 -0.99 -0.03
C ILE A 473 -20.95 -1.48 -0.69
N VAL A 474 -20.96 -1.68 -2.01
CA VAL A 474 -19.77 -2.11 -2.77
C VAL A 474 -18.69 -1.03 -2.74
N THR A 475 -19.05 0.26 -2.82
CA THR A 475 -18.10 1.37 -2.71
C THR A 475 -17.43 1.40 -1.34
N LEU A 476 -18.20 1.20 -0.26
CA LEU A 476 -17.63 1.09 1.10
C LEU A 476 -16.75 -0.14 1.23
N MET A 477 -17.14 -1.28 0.67
CA MET A 477 -16.32 -2.49 0.63
C MET A 477 -14.99 -2.22 -0.09
N SER A 478 -15.02 -1.58 -1.27
CA SER A 478 -13.82 -1.23 -2.03
C SER A 478 -12.86 -0.35 -1.22
N LEU A 479 -13.40 0.69 -0.58
CA LEU A 479 -12.63 1.57 0.31
C LEU A 479 -12.04 0.80 1.50
N SER A 480 -12.86 -0.04 2.15
CA SER A 480 -12.41 -0.85 3.30
C SER A 480 -11.32 -1.84 2.92
N LEU A 481 -11.44 -2.49 1.76
CA LEU A 481 -10.39 -3.36 1.21
C LEU A 481 -9.11 -2.57 0.96
N GLY A 482 -9.19 -1.39 0.35
CA GLY A 482 -8.02 -0.53 0.15
C GLY A 482 -7.29 -0.23 1.46
N ILE A 483 -8.00 0.14 2.52
CA ILE A 483 -7.41 0.46 3.83
C ILE A 483 -6.84 -0.77 4.52
N VAL A 484 -7.61 -1.88 4.56
CA VAL A 484 -7.16 -3.13 5.20
C VAL A 484 -5.94 -3.70 4.48
N THR A 485 -5.94 -3.68 3.15
CA THR A 485 -4.79 -4.18 2.38
C THR A 485 -3.59 -3.26 2.49
N SER A 486 -3.76 -1.93 2.60
CA SER A 486 -2.69 -0.98 2.92
C SER A 486 -2.06 -1.27 4.29
N TYR A 487 -2.87 -1.61 5.29
CA TYR A 487 -2.37 -2.02 6.60
C TYR A 487 -1.63 -3.36 6.53
N LEU A 488 -2.12 -4.33 5.76
CA LEU A 488 -1.55 -5.69 5.71
C LEU A 488 -0.33 -5.81 4.81
N SER A 489 -0.28 -5.09 3.68
CA SER A 489 0.78 -5.23 2.68
C SER A 489 1.61 -3.98 2.45
N GLY A 490 1.21 -2.85 3.07
CA GLY A 490 1.87 -1.56 2.93
C GLY A 490 1.76 -0.92 1.54
N HIS A 491 2.24 0.32 1.44
CA HIS A 491 2.32 1.09 0.20
C HIS A 491 0.97 1.37 -0.49
N GLY A 492 -0.10 1.52 0.31
CA GLY A 492 -1.39 1.98 -0.18
C GLY A 492 -1.59 3.47 0.07
N LEU A 493 -1.37 3.92 1.33
CA LEU A 493 -1.53 5.32 1.71
C LEU A 493 -0.33 6.19 1.33
N ASP A 494 0.82 5.61 1.08
CA ASP A 494 2.02 6.32 0.64
C ASP A 494 2.15 6.44 -0.90
N GLN A 495 1.09 6.08 -1.64
CA GLN A 495 1.09 6.14 -3.10
C GLN A 495 -0.10 6.94 -3.65
N PHE A 496 0.17 7.84 -4.58
CA PHE A 496 -0.86 8.67 -5.20
C PHE A 496 -1.95 7.85 -5.91
N THR A 497 -1.57 6.80 -6.62
CA THR A 497 -2.51 5.97 -7.40
C THR A 497 -3.63 5.42 -6.54
N THR A 498 -3.32 4.84 -5.40
CA THR A 498 -4.30 4.30 -4.46
C THR A 498 -5.03 5.39 -3.70
N ASN A 499 -4.31 6.42 -3.21
CA ASN A 499 -4.86 7.52 -2.43
C ASN A 499 -5.86 8.37 -3.22
N MET A 500 -5.57 8.66 -4.49
CA MET A 500 -6.48 9.44 -5.33
C MET A 500 -7.79 8.68 -5.57
N PHE A 501 -7.72 7.36 -5.74
CA PHE A 501 -8.92 6.54 -5.88
C PHE A 501 -9.68 6.42 -4.56
N MET A 502 -8.99 6.21 -3.42
CA MET A 502 -9.60 6.20 -2.08
C MET A 502 -10.34 7.50 -1.79
N THR A 503 -9.73 8.67 -2.05
CA THR A 503 -10.35 9.97 -1.81
C THR A 503 -11.56 10.22 -2.69
N LEU A 504 -11.56 9.72 -3.92
CA LEU A 504 -12.71 9.75 -4.82
C LEU A 504 -13.89 8.92 -4.24
N LEU A 505 -13.62 7.69 -3.77
CA LEU A 505 -14.63 6.84 -3.15
C LEU A 505 -15.16 7.45 -1.84
N CYS A 506 -14.29 8.03 -1.00
CA CYS A 506 -14.70 8.78 0.20
C CYS A 506 -15.64 9.93 -0.14
N ALA A 507 -15.27 10.76 -1.12
CA ALA A 507 -16.07 11.90 -1.52
C ALA A 507 -17.43 11.47 -2.09
N TYR A 508 -17.49 10.42 -2.88
CA TYR A 508 -18.73 9.84 -3.39
C TYR A 508 -19.64 9.40 -2.24
N LEU A 509 -19.15 8.61 -1.29
CA LEU A 509 -19.94 8.14 -0.15
C LEU A 509 -20.46 9.30 0.70
N ILE A 510 -19.63 10.33 0.94
CA ILE A 510 -20.05 11.53 1.70
C ILE A 510 -21.19 12.26 0.98
N GLN A 511 -21.14 12.41 -0.34
CA GLN A 511 -22.17 13.13 -1.11
C GLN A 511 -23.48 12.35 -1.16
N ASN A 512 -23.41 11.05 -1.44
CA ASN A 512 -24.61 10.23 -1.64
C ASN A 512 -25.30 9.76 -0.35
N THR A 513 -24.73 10.08 0.79
CA THR A 513 -25.31 9.80 2.11
C THR A 513 -25.81 11.06 2.82
N LYS A 514 -25.82 12.24 2.17
CA LYS A 514 -26.40 13.47 2.72
C LYS A 514 -27.94 13.43 2.73
N LYS A 515 -28.51 14.10 3.74
CA LYS A 515 -29.98 14.24 3.91
C LYS A 515 -30.61 15.04 2.76
N ASP A 516 -29.92 16.09 2.29
CA ASP A 516 -30.45 17.10 1.35
C ASP A 516 -30.51 16.66 -0.12
N SER A 517 -30.11 15.44 -0.44
CA SER A 517 -30.25 14.85 -1.78
C SER A 517 -31.64 14.17 -1.95
N TYR A 518 -32.67 14.56 -1.16
CA TYR A 518 -33.98 13.89 -1.03
C TYR A 518 -35.17 14.77 -1.37
N GLU A 519 -34.94 16.05 -1.57
CA GLU A 519 -35.93 16.97 -2.14
C GLU A 519 -35.60 17.25 -3.61
#